data_9b1ab8bb4eb1457f277d4af194956404
#
_entry.id   9b1ab8bb4eb1457f277d4af194956404
#
_cell.length_a   1.000
_cell.length_b   1.000
_cell.length_c   1.000
_cell.angle_alpha   90.00
_cell.angle_beta   90.00
_cell.angle_gamma   90.00
#
_symmetry.space_group_name_H-M   'P 1'
#
loop_
_entity.id
_entity.type
_entity.pdbx_description
1 polymer ?
#
loop_
_entity_poly.entity_id
_entity_poly.type
_entity_poly.pdbx_seq_one_letter_code
_entity_poly.pdbx_strand_id
1 'polypeptide(L)'
;MIIDIFLIIVSIIISMIGLSFLYFNRRNFGSKLNVFLNGSIYLFLGMLFFTFFFLSAETYFTEDIVLALWYLSIFFWVFSLSMLSLIHSFVIIFEKKAVFSMLFYSLMIGIILGLLFIPDSFTINLNNGFYSFIFQNMILLYFLLSYNSIIIGVMCYNLIKNYFRIRDNKSRKMVIILTFEFCLITILYSVYIISQNIIIRYFYGALYLVGAIFASYYLIKKPFLFIELTNKIYDFIIFHRSGILLYSYNFETGEETDESLLKGSILIGINHILSNFINKKDQLGLIKMQNRDIIFEYDINHGYALLLTTNHKNAFIDKAVSNFMKKFTGLNKEKLKNLTGLIDVSEFRNAKDMILEFFEPFIIKG
;
A
#
# COMPACT_ATOMS: atom_id res chain seq x y z
N MET A 1 -25.25 -17.04 -19.82
CA MET A 1 -25.75 -17.46 -18.49
C MET A 1 -24.74 -18.32 -17.70
N ILE A 2 -24.44 -19.60 -18.07
CA ILE A 2 -23.52 -20.44 -17.26
C ILE A 2 -22.14 -19.80 -17.07
N ILE A 3 -21.56 -19.25 -18.13
CA ILE A 3 -20.25 -18.58 -18.09
C ILE A 3 -20.29 -17.35 -17.17
N ASP A 4 -21.36 -16.55 -17.26
CA ASP A 4 -21.52 -15.34 -16.44
C ASP A 4 -21.64 -15.65 -14.97
N ILE A 5 -22.48 -16.64 -14.62
CA ILE A 5 -22.61 -17.14 -13.24
C ILE A 5 -21.27 -17.67 -12.72
N PHE A 6 -20.55 -18.45 -13.54
CA PHE A 6 -19.23 -18.94 -13.18
C PHE A 6 -18.24 -17.80 -12.89
N LEU A 7 -18.17 -16.80 -13.78
CA LEU A 7 -17.31 -15.62 -13.61
C LEU A 7 -17.67 -14.83 -12.34
N ILE A 8 -18.95 -14.65 -12.05
CA ILE A 8 -19.44 -13.99 -10.82
C ILE A 8 -19.00 -14.76 -9.58
N ILE A 9 -19.22 -16.08 -9.54
CA ILE A 9 -18.83 -16.91 -8.38
C ILE A 9 -17.32 -16.84 -8.14
N VAL A 10 -16.52 -16.96 -9.19
CA VAL A 10 -15.05 -16.86 -9.10
C VAL A 10 -14.63 -15.48 -8.58
N SER A 11 -15.25 -14.40 -9.08
CA SER A 11 -14.97 -13.03 -8.60
C SER A 11 -15.29 -12.86 -7.13
N ILE A 12 -16.42 -13.39 -6.65
CA ILE A 12 -16.82 -13.35 -5.24
C ILE A 12 -15.78 -14.09 -4.38
N ILE A 13 -15.40 -15.30 -4.77
CA ILE A 13 -14.41 -16.11 -4.03
C ILE A 13 -13.07 -15.37 -3.94
N ILE A 14 -12.56 -14.84 -5.05
CA ILE A 14 -11.28 -14.10 -5.07
C ILE A 14 -11.35 -12.86 -4.17
N SER A 15 -12.44 -12.10 -4.24
CA SER A 15 -12.63 -10.90 -3.43
C SER A 15 -12.74 -11.23 -1.95
N MET A 16 -13.44 -12.29 -1.58
CA MET A 16 -13.56 -12.75 -0.20
C MET A 16 -12.21 -13.23 0.37
N ILE A 17 -11.43 -13.95 -0.43
CA ILE A 17 -10.05 -14.33 -0.04
C ILE A 17 -9.19 -13.08 0.18
N GLY A 18 -9.24 -12.10 -0.74
CA GLY A 18 -8.51 -10.85 -0.62
C GLY A 18 -8.91 -10.04 0.62
N LEU A 19 -10.21 -9.90 0.89
CA LEU A 19 -10.75 -9.22 2.07
C LEU A 19 -10.34 -9.91 3.38
N SER A 20 -10.47 -11.23 3.43
CA SER A 20 -10.04 -12.03 4.58
C SER A 20 -8.56 -11.83 4.87
N PHE A 21 -7.73 -11.88 3.83
CA PHE A 21 -6.30 -11.67 3.93
C PHE A 21 -5.97 -10.26 4.46
N LEU A 22 -6.58 -9.21 3.91
CA LEU A 22 -6.41 -7.84 4.41
C LEU A 22 -6.80 -7.73 5.89
N TYR A 23 -7.92 -8.33 6.28
CA TYR A 23 -8.38 -8.33 7.67
C TYR A 23 -7.40 -9.00 8.63
N PHE A 24 -6.90 -10.20 8.32
CA PHE A 24 -5.93 -10.91 9.16
C PHE A 24 -4.59 -10.17 9.26
N ASN A 25 -4.18 -9.48 8.21
CA ASN A 25 -2.93 -8.74 8.17
C ASN A 25 -3.07 -7.25 8.53
N ARG A 26 -4.24 -6.79 8.99
CA ARG A 26 -4.51 -5.37 9.29
C ARG A 26 -3.48 -4.71 10.21
N ARG A 27 -2.93 -5.46 11.18
CA ARG A 27 -1.90 -4.96 12.11
C ARG A 27 -0.57 -4.65 11.43
N ASN A 28 -0.29 -5.29 10.30
CA ASN A 28 0.94 -5.09 9.55
C ASN A 28 0.95 -3.77 8.76
N PHE A 29 -0.23 -3.19 8.49
CA PHE A 29 -0.34 -1.91 7.78
C PHE A 29 -0.02 -0.70 8.68
N GLY A 30 -0.01 -0.85 10.01
CA GLY A 30 0.41 0.17 10.98
C GLY A 30 -0.22 1.54 10.73
N SER A 31 0.61 2.56 10.52
CA SER A 31 0.17 3.93 10.24
C SER A 31 -0.52 4.12 8.88
N LYS A 32 -0.50 3.11 7.99
CA LYS A 32 -1.15 3.14 6.67
C LYS A 32 -2.54 2.51 6.67
N LEU A 33 -3.31 2.82 7.71
CA LEU A 33 -4.73 2.42 7.80
C LEU A 33 -5.52 2.81 6.53
N ASN A 34 -5.18 3.93 5.92
CA ASN A 34 -5.82 4.39 4.68
C ASN A 34 -5.62 3.42 3.51
N VAL A 35 -4.44 2.79 3.36
CA VAL A 35 -4.20 1.80 2.31
C VAL A 35 -5.04 0.55 2.56
N PHE A 36 -5.13 0.11 3.82
CA PHE A 36 -5.96 -1.02 4.21
C PHE A 36 -7.46 -0.75 3.95
N LEU A 37 -7.97 0.40 4.39
CA LEU A 37 -9.38 0.78 4.21
C LEU A 37 -9.74 0.91 2.73
N ASN A 38 -8.95 1.66 1.95
CA ASN A 38 -9.19 1.84 0.53
C ASN A 38 -9.06 0.51 -0.24
N GLY A 39 -8.11 -0.36 0.15
CA GLY A 39 -7.97 -1.70 -0.43
C GLY A 39 -9.18 -2.59 -0.16
N SER A 40 -9.72 -2.56 1.06
CA SER A 40 -10.93 -3.31 1.42
C SER A 40 -12.15 -2.78 0.68
N ILE A 41 -12.31 -1.46 0.61
CA ILE A 41 -13.40 -0.82 -0.14
C ILE A 41 -13.29 -1.14 -1.64
N TYR A 42 -12.08 -1.05 -2.21
CA TYR A 42 -11.84 -1.40 -3.62
C TYR A 42 -12.26 -2.84 -3.95
N LEU A 43 -11.84 -3.83 -3.15
CA LEU A 43 -12.20 -5.22 -3.38
C LEU A 43 -13.71 -5.45 -3.27
N PHE A 44 -14.36 -4.82 -2.30
CA PHE A 44 -15.81 -4.92 -2.12
C PHE A 44 -16.56 -4.27 -3.27
N LEU A 45 -16.22 -3.04 -3.64
CA LEU A 45 -16.86 -2.33 -4.76
C LEU A 45 -16.58 -3.00 -6.10
N GLY A 46 -15.37 -3.53 -6.29
CA GLY A 46 -15.00 -4.29 -7.48
C GLY A 46 -15.79 -5.58 -7.63
N MET A 47 -16.06 -6.28 -6.52
CA MET A 47 -16.95 -7.45 -6.51
C MET A 47 -18.38 -7.07 -6.91
N LEU A 48 -18.94 -6.00 -6.34
CA LEU A 48 -20.28 -5.52 -6.69
C LEU A 48 -20.35 -5.08 -8.16
N PHE A 49 -19.37 -4.29 -8.61
CA PHE A 49 -19.26 -3.90 -10.01
C PHE A 49 -19.29 -5.13 -10.93
N PHE A 50 -18.43 -6.09 -10.71
CA PHE A 50 -18.30 -7.28 -11.54
C PHE A 50 -19.62 -8.09 -11.56
N THR A 51 -20.26 -8.24 -10.42
CA THR A 51 -21.54 -8.93 -10.30
C THR A 51 -22.63 -8.21 -11.11
N PHE A 52 -22.84 -6.92 -10.92
CA PHE A 52 -23.88 -6.16 -11.62
C PHE A 52 -23.55 -6.03 -13.11
N PHE A 53 -22.28 -5.90 -13.47
CA PHE A 53 -21.83 -5.84 -14.86
C PHE A 53 -22.22 -7.11 -15.62
N PHE A 54 -22.02 -8.30 -15.07
CA PHE A 54 -22.40 -9.54 -15.75
C PHE A 54 -23.91 -9.82 -15.67
N LEU A 55 -24.59 -9.51 -14.57
CA LEU A 55 -26.03 -9.67 -14.47
C LEU A 55 -26.82 -8.74 -15.40
N SER A 56 -26.32 -7.53 -15.67
CA SER A 56 -27.00 -6.55 -16.52
C SER A 56 -27.20 -7.01 -17.97
N ALA A 57 -26.49 -8.00 -18.47
CA ALA A 57 -26.66 -8.47 -19.84
C ALA A 57 -27.51 -9.74 -19.97
N GLU A 58 -27.97 -10.29 -18.84
CA GLU A 58 -28.74 -11.52 -18.82
C GLU A 58 -30.19 -11.31 -19.25
N THR A 59 -30.63 -12.08 -20.25
CA THR A 59 -31.98 -12.02 -20.80
C THR A 59 -33.04 -12.64 -19.89
N TYR A 60 -32.65 -13.20 -18.76
CA TYR A 60 -33.57 -13.72 -17.76
C TYR A 60 -34.32 -12.62 -16.99
N PHE A 61 -33.76 -11.42 -16.93
CA PHE A 61 -34.36 -10.29 -16.24
C PHE A 61 -35.17 -9.42 -17.20
N THR A 62 -36.13 -8.67 -16.65
CA THR A 62 -36.87 -7.64 -17.42
C THR A 62 -35.96 -6.48 -17.77
N GLU A 63 -36.27 -5.73 -18.81
CA GLU A 63 -35.47 -4.57 -19.28
C GLU A 63 -35.25 -3.55 -18.16
N ASP A 64 -36.23 -3.28 -17.31
CA ASP A 64 -36.11 -2.33 -16.20
C ASP A 64 -35.09 -2.79 -15.18
N ILE A 65 -35.06 -4.10 -14.84
CA ILE A 65 -34.09 -4.67 -13.91
C ILE A 65 -32.69 -4.62 -14.52
N VAL A 66 -32.56 -4.99 -15.78
CA VAL A 66 -31.30 -4.97 -16.53
C VAL A 66 -30.73 -3.55 -16.59
N LEU A 67 -31.58 -2.57 -16.86
CA LEU A 67 -31.19 -1.15 -16.85
C LEU A 67 -30.69 -0.71 -15.46
N ALA A 68 -31.42 -1.07 -14.41
CA ALA A 68 -31.00 -0.75 -13.05
C ALA A 68 -29.65 -1.41 -12.69
N LEU A 69 -29.43 -2.67 -13.08
CA LEU A 69 -28.16 -3.37 -12.89
C LEU A 69 -27.01 -2.70 -13.65
N TRP A 70 -27.30 -2.19 -14.87
CA TRP A 70 -26.32 -1.45 -15.65
C TRP A 70 -25.93 -0.12 -14.98
N TYR A 71 -26.90 0.66 -14.49
CA TYR A 71 -26.64 1.87 -13.72
C TYR A 71 -25.78 1.58 -12.49
N LEU A 72 -26.09 0.51 -11.74
CA LEU A 72 -25.30 0.09 -10.58
C LEU A 72 -23.89 -0.34 -10.98
N SER A 73 -23.73 -1.01 -12.12
CA SER A 73 -22.40 -1.39 -12.59
C SER A 73 -21.51 -0.17 -12.87
N ILE A 74 -22.02 0.85 -13.55
CA ILE A 74 -21.27 2.10 -13.80
C ILE A 74 -20.94 2.80 -12.47
N PHE A 75 -21.92 2.88 -11.56
CA PHE A 75 -21.71 3.44 -10.23
C PHE A 75 -20.54 2.78 -9.49
N PHE A 76 -20.57 1.45 -9.36
CA PHE A 76 -19.51 0.73 -8.66
C PHE A 76 -18.17 0.74 -9.39
N TRP A 77 -18.18 0.79 -10.74
CA TRP A 77 -16.97 0.97 -11.52
C TRP A 77 -16.24 2.28 -11.17
N VAL A 78 -16.96 3.39 -11.22
CA VAL A 78 -16.40 4.72 -10.99
C VAL A 78 -15.82 4.82 -9.57
N PHE A 79 -16.54 4.32 -8.57
CA PHE A 79 -16.05 4.29 -7.19
C PHE A 79 -14.84 3.33 -6.99
N SER A 80 -14.91 2.12 -7.53
CA SER A 80 -13.83 1.13 -7.45
C SER A 80 -12.55 1.69 -8.08
N LEU A 81 -12.66 2.29 -9.25
CA LEU A 81 -11.55 2.88 -9.98
C LEU A 81 -10.89 4.03 -9.20
N SER A 82 -11.68 4.90 -8.55
CA SER A 82 -11.15 5.96 -7.69
C SER A 82 -10.41 5.41 -6.47
N MET A 83 -10.95 4.38 -5.81
CA MET A 83 -10.31 3.74 -4.66
C MET A 83 -8.96 3.12 -5.04
N LEU A 84 -8.87 2.47 -6.19
CA LEU A 84 -7.62 1.90 -6.67
C LEU A 84 -6.59 2.98 -7.00
N SER A 85 -7.00 4.07 -7.64
CA SER A 85 -6.12 5.20 -7.91
C SER A 85 -5.63 5.88 -6.63
N LEU A 86 -6.48 5.97 -5.59
CA LEU A 86 -6.09 6.45 -4.27
C LEU A 86 -5.08 5.52 -3.60
N ILE A 87 -5.29 4.19 -3.64
CA ILE A 87 -4.32 3.21 -3.13
C ILE A 87 -2.97 3.42 -3.81
N HIS A 88 -2.95 3.50 -5.13
CA HIS A 88 -1.74 3.73 -5.90
C HIS A 88 -1.05 5.05 -5.49
N SER A 89 -1.83 6.10 -5.28
CA SER A 89 -1.32 7.40 -4.82
C SER A 89 -0.78 7.35 -3.39
N PHE A 90 -1.46 6.69 -2.45
CA PHE A 90 -0.98 6.52 -1.06
C PHE A 90 0.26 5.64 -0.96
N VAL A 91 0.41 4.69 -1.86
CA VAL A 91 1.59 3.82 -1.91
C VAL A 91 2.82 4.58 -2.39
N ILE A 92 2.66 5.41 -3.42
CA ILE A 92 3.76 6.05 -4.14
C ILE A 92 4.03 7.48 -3.66
N ILE A 93 3.02 8.19 -3.12
CA ILE A 93 3.09 9.61 -2.73
C ILE A 93 2.85 9.76 -1.23
N PHE A 94 3.50 10.77 -0.62
CA PHE A 94 3.23 11.15 0.77
C PHE A 94 1.78 11.62 0.96
N GLU A 95 1.16 11.23 2.08
CA GLU A 95 -0.26 11.45 2.43
C GLU A 95 -0.80 12.87 2.19
N LYS A 96 0.01 13.91 2.42
CA LYS A 96 -0.41 15.33 2.29
C LYS A 96 -0.84 15.73 0.87
N LYS A 97 -0.36 15.02 -0.19
CA LYS A 97 -0.73 15.32 -1.59
C LYS A 97 -1.91 14.49 -2.09
N ALA A 98 -2.30 13.46 -1.37
CA ALA A 98 -3.43 12.60 -1.75
C ALA A 98 -4.79 13.27 -1.52
N VAL A 99 -4.89 14.28 -0.65
CA VAL A 99 -6.13 15.02 -0.38
C VAL A 99 -6.67 15.71 -1.63
N PHE A 100 -5.78 16.34 -2.44
CA PHE A 100 -6.21 16.98 -3.68
C PHE A 100 -6.77 15.97 -4.70
N SER A 101 -6.12 14.81 -4.84
CA SER A 101 -6.61 13.75 -5.71
C SER A 101 -7.97 13.22 -5.25
N MET A 102 -8.18 13.11 -3.95
CA MET A 102 -9.45 12.67 -3.38
C MET A 102 -10.59 13.65 -3.68
N LEU A 103 -10.36 14.95 -3.52
CA LEU A 103 -11.35 15.99 -3.87
C LEU A 103 -11.68 15.97 -5.35
N PHE A 104 -10.66 15.85 -6.22
CA PHE A 104 -10.85 15.78 -7.66
C PHE A 104 -11.70 14.57 -8.08
N TYR A 105 -11.38 13.37 -7.54
CA TYR A 105 -12.18 12.17 -7.85
C TYR A 105 -13.61 12.29 -7.34
N SER A 106 -13.82 12.84 -6.14
CA SER A 106 -15.16 13.05 -5.60
C SER A 106 -16.01 13.99 -6.49
N LEU A 107 -15.39 15.05 -7.01
CA LEU A 107 -16.06 15.98 -7.94
C LEU A 107 -16.41 15.27 -9.26
N MET A 108 -15.48 14.54 -9.86
CA MET A 108 -15.73 13.82 -11.11
C MET A 108 -16.82 12.74 -10.95
N ILE A 109 -16.78 12.01 -9.84
CA ILE A 109 -17.82 11.02 -9.49
C ILE A 109 -19.17 11.72 -9.37
N GLY A 110 -19.24 12.84 -8.65
CA GLY A 110 -20.48 13.60 -8.50
C GLY A 110 -21.08 14.05 -9.84
N ILE A 111 -20.24 14.51 -10.77
CA ILE A 111 -20.70 14.87 -12.13
C ILE A 111 -21.22 13.65 -12.89
N ILE A 112 -20.46 12.54 -12.89
CA ILE A 112 -20.87 11.30 -13.59
C ILE A 112 -22.20 10.79 -13.03
N LEU A 113 -22.36 10.78 -11.70
CA LEU A 113 -23.59 10.36 -11.05
C LEU A 113 -24.76 11.29 -11.41
N GLY A 114 -24.55 12.60 -11.38
CA GLY A 114 -25.58 13.57 -11.81
C GLY A 114 -26.04 13.32 -13.25
N LEU A 115 -25.10 13.06 -14.15
CA LEU A 115 -25.40 12.75 -15.56
C LEU A 115 -26.05 11.37 -15.72
N LEU A 116 -25.71 10.40 -14.86
CA LEU A 116 -26.29 9.06 -14.89
C LEU A 116 -27.79 9.07 -14.54
N PHE A 117 -28.23 9.97 -13.65
CA PHE A 117 -29.63 10.11 -13.26
C PHE A 117 -30.49 10.91 -14.23
N ILE A 118 -29.93 11.44 -15.34
CA ILE A 118 -30.71 12.05 -16.38
C ILE A 118 -31.58 10.96 -17.06
N PRO A 119 -32.90 11.15 -17.17
CA PRO A 119 -33.78 10.21 -17.86
C PRO A 119 -33.30 9.89 -19.29
N ASP A 120 -33.56 8.69 -19.75
CA ASP A 120 -33.23 8.22 -21.10
C ASP A 120 -31.72 8.29 -21.45
N SER A 121 -30.83 8.22 -20.46
CA SER A 121 -29.41 8.22 -20.71
C SER A 121 -28.90 6.99 -21.49
N PHE A 122 -29.69 5.90 -21.49
CA PHE A 122 -29.40 4.66 -22.22
C PHE A 122 -30.62 4.13 -22.92
N THR A 123 -30.43 3.49 -24.09
CA THR A 123 -31.39 2.58 -24.71
C THR A 123 -30.88 1.17 -24.66
N ILE A 124 -31.77 0.21 -24.42
CA ILE A 124 -31.46 -1.22 -24.34
C ILE A 124 -31.74 -1.84 -25.70
N ASN A 125 -30.81 -2.61 -26.22
CA ASN A 125 -30.98 -3.43 -27.42
C ASN A 125 -30.68 -4.88 -27.10
N LEU A 126 -31.52 -5.78 -27.59
CA LEU A 126 -31.30 -7.21 -27.49
C LEU A 126 -30.51 -7.69 -28.71
N ASN A 127 -29.24 -8.00 -28.55
CA ASN A 127 -28.37 -8.49 -29.61
C ASN A 127 -27.87 -9.90 -29.31
N ASN A 128 -28.14 -10.86 -30.22
CA ASN A 128 -27.65 -12.25 -30.09
C ASN A 128 -27.88 -12.91 -28.73
N GLY A 129 -29.01 -12.63 -28.07
CA GLY A 129 -29.36 -13.20 -26.79
C GLY A 129 -28.70 -12.53 -25.58
N PHE A 130 -28.20 -11.32 -25.72
CA PHE A 130 -27.65 -10.46 -24.64
C PHE A 130 -28.19 -9.05 -24.75
N TYR A 131 -28.40 -8.41 -23.61
CA TYR A 131 -28.69 -6.99 -23.57
C TYR A 131 -27.43 -6.16 -23.78
N SER A 132 -27.54 -5.16 -24.63
CA SER A 132 -26.51 -4.15 -24.90
C SER A 132 -27.06 -2.75 -24.62
N PHE A 133 -26.21 -1.81 -24.23
CA PHE A 133 -26.59 -0.48 -23.77
C PHE A 133 -25.99 0.59 -24.67
N ILE A 134 -26.86 1.32 -25.40
CA ILE A 134 -26.41 2.44 -26.22
C ILE A 134 -26.57 3.71 -25.41
N PHE A 135 -25.51 4.49 -25.31
CA PHE A 135 -25.54 5.80 -24.68
C PHE A 135 -26.31 6.78 -25.54
N GLN A 136 -27.44 7.28 -25.03
CA GLN A 136 -28.18 8.41 -25.63
C GLN A 136 -27.57 9.73 -25.12
N ASN A 137 -27.14 9.77 -23.87
CA ASN A 137 -26.45 10.91 -23.30
C ASN A 137 -24.96 10.85 -23.64
N MET A 138 -24.57 11.48 -24.76
CA MET A 138 -23.16 11.52 -25.18
C MET A 138 -22.26 12.27 -24.20
N ILE A 139 -22.79 13.22 -23.44
CA ILE A 139 -22.04 13.94 -22.41
C ILE A 139 -21.60 12.96 -21.32
N LEU A 140 -22.48 12.08 -20.86
CA LEU A 140 -22.16 11.03 -19.90
C LEU A 140 -21.05 10.10 -20.42
N LEU A 141 -21.16 9.67 -21.68
CA LEU A 141 -20.13 8.83 -22.31
C LEU A 141 -18.76 9.53 -22.31
N TYR A 142 -18.71 10.79 -22.76
CA TYR A 142 -17.45 11.54 -22.79
C TYR A 142 -16.86 11.76 -21.40
N PHE A 143 -17.68 12.07 -20.38
CA PHE A 143 -17.21 12.21 -19.02
C PHE A 143 -16.66 10.88 -18.46
N LEU A 144 -17.30 9.76 -18.73
CA LEU A 144 -16.87 8.44 -18.29
C LEU A 144 -15.54 8.04 -18.94
N LEU A 145 -15.39 8.25 -20.24
CA LEU A 145 -14.14 7.98 -20.97
C LEU A 145 -13.01 8.91 -20.53
N SER A 146 -13.31 10.19 -20.32
CA SER A 146 -12.36 11.17 -19.81
C SER A 146 -11.89 10.80 -18.40
N TYR A 147 -12.79 10.38 -17.53
CA TYR A 147 -12.47 9.91 -16.19
C TYR A 147 -11.51 8.71 -16.22
N ASN A 148 -11.82 7.68 -17.03
CA ASN A 148 -10.94 6.52 -17.21
C ASN A 148 -9.55 6.95 -17.71
N SER A 149 -9.49 7.84 -18.70
CA SER A 149 -8.24 8.34 -19.28
C SER A 149 -7.40 9.13 -18.28
N ILE A 150 -8.04 9.99 -17.47
CA ILE A 150 -7.37 10.76 -16.43
C ILE A 150 -6.76 9.84 -15.37
N ILE A 151 -7.49 8.82 -14.94
CA ILE A 151 -6.97 7.86 -13.94
C ILE A 151 -5.76 7.10 -14.48
N ILE A 152 -5.82 6.62 -15.72
CA ILE A 152 -4.68 5.99 -16.39
C ILE A 152 -3.49 6.96 -16.41
N GLY A 153 -3.72 8.21 -16.84
CA GLY A 153 -2.69 9.24 -16.88
C GLY A 153 -2.05 9.52 -15.52
N VAL A 154 -2.85 9.62 -14.47
CA VAL A 154 -2.38 9.82 -13.07
C VAL A 154 -1.55 8.63 -12.61
N MET A 155 -1.97 7.40 -12.88
CA MET A 155 -1.24 6.20 -12.47
C MET A 155 0.09 6.08 -13.21
N CYS A 156 0.10 6.30 -14.52
CA CYS A 156 1.33 6.29 -15.32
C CYS A 156 2.29 7.41 -14.87
N TYR A 157 1.79 8.63 -14.63
CA TYR A 157 2.59 9.74 -14.12
C TYR A 157 3.22 9.41 -12.76
N ASN A 158 2.44 8.86 -11.84
CA ASN A 158 2.93 8.47 -10.52
C ASN A 158 4.00 7.38 -10.62
N LEU A 159 3.80 6.38 -11.50
CA LEU A 159 4.79 5.33 -11.74
C LEU A 159 6.11 5.94 -12.27
N ILE A 160 6.06 6.75 -13.31
CA ILE A 160 7.25 7.35 -13.93
C ILE A 160 8.00 8.22 -12.93
N LYS A 161 7.28 9.12 -12.24
CA LYS A 161 7.86 10.04 -11.26
C LYS A 161 8.57 9.33 -10.11
N ASN A 162 8.05 8.19 -9.67
CA ASN A 162 8.57 7.48 -8.51
C ASN A 162 9.36 6.22 -8.88
N TYR A 163 9.55 5.95 -10.18
CA TYR A 163 10.24 4.75 -10.67
C TYR A 163 11.61 4.54 -10.02
N PHE A 164 12.42 5.59 -9.95
CA PHE A 164 13.77 5.52 -9.36
C PHE A 164 13.77 5.50 -7.82
N ARG A 165 12.63 5.80 -7.18
CA ARG A 165 12.50 5.73 -5.72
C ARG A 165 12.28 4.31 -5.22
N ILE A 166 11.81 3.43 -6.09
CA ILE A 166 11.61 2.01 -5.76
C ILE A 166 12.97 1.32 -5.87
N ARG A 167 13.61 1.05 -4.74
CA ARG A 167 14.98 0.54 -4.65
C ARG A 167 15.11 -0.91 -5.09
N ASP A 168 14.20 -1.78 -4.63
CA ASP A 168 14.22 -3.19 -4.97
C ASP A 168 13.75 -3.42 -6.41
N ASN A 169 14.62 -4.03 -7.23
CA ASN A 169 14.36 -4.31 -8.64
C ASN A 169 13.15 -5.25 -8.84
N LYS A 170 12.93 -6.17 -7.88
CA LYS A 170 11.80 -7.11 -7.92
C LYS A 170 10.48 -6.41 -7.62
N SER A 171 10.47 -5.54 -6.63
CA SER A 171 9.32 -4.70 -6.28
C SER A 171 8.99 -3.70 -7.38
N ARG A 172 10.03 -3.12 -8.03
CA ARG A 172 9.88 -2.23 -9.19
C ARG A 172 9.18 -2.90 -10.35
N LYS A 173 9.66 -4.09 -10.76
CA LYS A 173 9.03 -4.89 -11.84
C LYS A 173 7.57 -5.20 -11.53
N MET A 174 7.28 -5.54 -10.29
CA MET A 174 5.92 -5.87 -9.86
C MET A 174 4.98 -4.68 -9.94
N VAL A 175 5.38 -3.49 -9.48
CA VAL A 175 4.56 -2.26 -9.59
C VAL A 175 4.29 -1.91 -11.05
N ILE A 176 5.28 -2.10 -11.94
CA ILE A 176 5.11 -1.90 -13.39
C ILE A 176 4.04 -2.84 -13.95
N ILE A 177 4.15 -4.14 -13.64
CA ILE A 177 3.21 -5.16 -14.13
C ILE A 177 1.78 -4.84 -13.65
N LEU A 178 1.60 -4.55 -12.35
CA LEU A 178 0.29 -4.21 -11.80
C LEU A 178 -0.28 -2.92 -12.42
N THR A 179 0.56 -1.90 -12.63
CA THR A 179 0.11 -0.64 -13.26
C THR A 179 -0.28 -0.88 -14.72
N PHE A 180 0.52 -1.64 -15.47
CA PHE A 180 0.24 -1.97 -16.87
C PHE A 180 -1.06 -2.77 -17.01
N GLU A 181 -1.23 -3.81 -16.19
CA GLU A 181 -2.43 -4.64 -16.17
C GLU A 181 -3.69 -3.81 -15.87
N PHE A 182 -3.60 -2.94 -14.88
CA PHE A 182 -4.70 -2.04 -14.54
C PHE A 182 -5.05 -1.07 -15.68
N CYS A 183 -4.06 -0.47 -16.32
CA CYS A 183 -4.28 0.38 -17.49
C CYS A 183 -4.98 -0.41 -18.62
N LEU A 184 -4.54 -1.64 -18.87
CA LEU A 184 -5.12 -2.50 -19.90
C LEU A 184 -6.59 -2.85 -19.59
N ILE A 185 -6.91 -3.20 -18.33
CA ILE A 185 -8.29 -3.47 -17.89
C ILE A 185 -9.17 -2.23 -18.09
N THR A 186 -8.68 -1.04 -17.72
CA THR A 186 -9.44 0.21 -17.87
C THR A 186 -9.66 0.58 -19.34
N ILE A 187 -8.67 0.36 -20.19
CA ILE A 187 -8.80 0.56 -21.65
C ILE A 187 -9.82 -0.41 -22.22
N LEU A 188 -9.76 -1.69 -21.89
CA LEU A 188 -10.70 -2.69 -22.39
C LEU A 188 -12.13 -2.40 -21.96
N TYR A 189 -12.33 -1.94 -20.71
CA TYR A 189 -13.64 -1.49 -20.27
C TYR A 189 -14.13 -0.30 -21.07
N SER A 190 -13.29 0.68 -21.36
CA SER A 190 -13.62 1.83 -22.20
C SER A 190 -13.99 1.43 -23.63
N VAL A 191 -13.24 0.48 -24.21
CA VAL A 191 -13.56 -0.08 -25.53
C VAL A 191 -14.88 -0.85 -25.50
N TYR A 192 -15.14 -1.62 -24.44
CA TYR A 192 -16.42 -2.32 -24.28
C TYR A 192 -17.60 -1.35 -24.20
N ILE A 193 -17.50 -0.27 -23.41
CA ILE A 193 -18.55 0.74 -23.28
C ILE A 193 -18.95 1.33 -24.65
N ILE A 194 -17.96 1.54 -25.53
CA ILE A 194 -18.21 2.11 -26.88
C ILE A 194 -18.78 1.05 -27.82
N SER A 195 -18.18 -0.14 -27.83
CA SER A 195 -18.48 -1.17 -28.83
C SER A 195 -19.66 -2.07 -28.47
N GLN A 196 -19.95 -2.23 -27.18
CA GLN A 196 -20.92 -3.18 -26.62
C GLN A 196 -20.74 -4.61 -27.14
N ASN A 197 -19.51 -4.98 -27.50
CA ASN A 197 -19.19 -6.27 -28.09
C ASN A 197 -19.03 -7.34 -27.01
N ILE A 198 -19.76 -8.45 -27.15
CA ILE A 198 -19.79 -9.56 -26.20
C ILE A 198 -18.41 -10.24 -26.02
N ILE A 199 -17.61 -10.32 -27.09
CA ILE A 199 -16.27 -10.92 -27.04
C ILE A 199 -15.36 -10.05 -26.17
N ILE A 200 -15.42 -8.72 -26.35
CA ILE A 200 -14.64 -7.77 -25.52
C ILE A 200 -15.07 -7.85 -24.07
N ARG A 201 -16.35 -8.04 -23.80
CA ARG A 201 -16.90 -8.21 -22.45
C ARG A 201 -16.32 -9.42 -21.73
N TYR A 202 -16.31 -10.58 -22.37
CA TYR A 202 -15.74 -11.79 -21.77
C TYR A 202 -14.22 -11.70 -21.63
N PHE A 203 -13.55 -11.12 -22.62
CA PHE A 203 -12.10 -10.90 -22.54
C PHE A 203 -11.73 -9.95 -21.40
N TYR A 204 -12.48 -8.87 -21.23
CA TYR A 204 -12.37 -7.96 -20.11
C TYR A 204 -12.58 -8.68 -18.77
N GLY A 205 -13.65 -9.49 -18.66
CA GLY A 205 -13.94 -10.24 -17.44
C GLY A 205 -12.83 -11.24 -17.08
N ALA A 206 -12.32 -11.98 -18.05
CA ALA A 206 -11.22 -12.91 -17.83
C ALA A 206 -9.94 -12.19 -17.37
N LEU A 207 -9.59 -11.07 -18.03
CA LEU A 207 -8.42 -10.29 -17.65
C LEU A 207 -8.57 -9.68 -16.25
N TYR A 208 -9.76 -9.17 -15.91
CA TYR A 208 -10.05 -8.64 -14.57
C TYR A 208 -9.84 -9.71 -13.48
N LEU A 209 -10.31 -10.95 -13.70
CA LEU A 209 -10.12 -12.04 -12.76
C LEU A 209 -8.64 -12.44 -12.62
N VAL A 210 -7.91 -12.51 -13.73
CA VAL A 210 -6.46 -12.76 -13.70
C VAL A 210 -5.77 -11.69 -12.87
N GLY A 211 -6.09 -10.41 -13.07
CA GLY A 211 -5.56 -9.30 -12.31
C GLY A 211 -5.87 -9.37 -10.83
N ALA A 212 -7.11 -9.69 -10.48
CA ALA A 212 -7.53 -9.85 -9.10
C ALA A 212 -6.79 -11.00 -8.40
N ILE A 213 -6.54 -12.12 -9.11
CA ILE A 213 -5.72 -13.24 -8.60
C ILE A 213 -4.27 -12.79 -8.39
N PHE A 214 -3.67 -12.12 -9.37
CA PHE A 214 -2.31 -11.61 -9.27
C PHE A 214 -2.15 -10.62 -8.12
N ALA A 215 -3.05 -9.63 -8.02
CA ALA A 215 -3.05 -8.67 -6.94
C ALA A 215 -3.17 -9.34 -5.57
N SER A 216 -4.11 -10.29 -5.43
CA SER A 216 -4.30 -11.07 -4.19
C SER A 216 -3.07 -11.91 -3.85
N TYR A 217 -2.49 -12.61 -4.82
CA TYR A 217 -1.26 -13.41 -4.63
C TYR A 217 -0.08 -12.56 -4.15
N TYR A 218 0.11 -11.39 -4.74
CA TYR A 218 1.20 -10.50 -4.35
C TYR A 218 0.97 -9.86 -2.98
N LEU A 219 -0.27 -9.49 -2.65
CA LEU A 219 -0.63 -9.04 -1.30
C LEU A 219 -0.35 -10.12 -0.25
N ILE A 220 -0.59 -11.40 -0.59
CA ILE A 220 -0.32 -12.54 0.30
C ILE A 220 1.19 -12.77 0.46
N LYS A 221 1.95 -12.80 -0.64
CA LYS A 221 3.39 -13.11 -0.59
C LYS A 221 4.25 -11.97 -0.06
N LYS A 222 3.85 -10.72 -0.33
CA LYS A 222 4.59 -9.53 0.09
C LYS A 222 3.65 -8.47 0.69
N PRO A 223 3.02 -8.74 1.85
CA PRO A 223 2.13 -7.77 2.50
C PRO A 223 2.84 -6.46 2.83
N PHE A 224 4.15 -6.49 2.91
CA PHE A 224 5.00 -5.35 3.23
C PHE A 224 5.46 -4.56 2.01
N LEU A 225 5.18 -5.03 0.77
CA LEU A 225 5.63 -4.35 -0.44
C LEU A 225 5.25 -2.85 -0.43
N PHE A 226 4.01 -2.57 -0.06
CA PHE A 226 3.50 -1.20 0.03
C PHE A 226 4.15 -0.38 1.16
N ILE A 227 4.68 -1.05 2.19
CA ILE A 227 5.37 -0.43 3.32
C ILE A 227 6.85 -0.22 2.97
N GLU A 228 7.50 -1.21 2.36
CA GLU A 228 8.88 -1.16 1.91
C GLU A 228 9.12 -0.04 0.88
N LEU A 229 8.18 0.16 -0.06
CA LEU A 229 8.29 1.18 -1.11
C LEU A 229 8.33 2.61 -0.56
N THR A 230 7.78 2.86 0.62
CA THR A 230 7.63 4.22 1.16
C THR A 230 8.41 4.46 2.44
N ASN A 231 8.90 3.41 3.09
CA ASN A 231 9.69 3.54 4.30
C ASN A 231 11.18 3.65 3.99
N LYS A 232 11.79 4.64 4.64
CA LYS A 232 13.22 4.89 4.57
C LYS A 232 13.76 4.85 5.99
N ILE A 233 14.78 4.05 6.21
CA ILE A 233 15.59 4.08 7.41
C ILE A 233 16.83 4.92 7.10
N TYR A 234 17.22 5.78 8.01
CA TYR A 234 18.37 6.67 7.86
C TYR A 234 19.54 6.17 8.69
N ASP A 235 19.34 6.12 10.01
CA ASP A 235 20.40 5.79 10.95
C ASP A 235 19.93 4.68 11.90
N PHE A 236 20.88 3.83 12.29
CA PHE A 236 20.72 2.79 13.27
C PHE A 236 21.87 2.90 14.27
N ILE A 237 21.57 3.09 15.55
CA ILE A 237 22.57 3.36 16.56
C ILE A 237 22.28 2.48 17.77
N ILE A 238 23.30 1.82 18.29
CA ILE A 238 23.25 1.06 19.56
C ILE A 238 24.16 1.75 20.56
N PHE A 239 23.64 2.06 21.72
CA PHE A 239 24.42 2.65 22.79
C PHE A 239 24.14 1.98 24.13
N HIS A 240 25.16 1.93 24.96
CA HIS A 240 25.05 1.44 26.32
C HIS A 240 24.59 2.54 27.27
N ARG A 241 24.00 2.15 28.41
CA ARG A 241 23.52 3.09 29.48
C ARG A 241 24.62 4.01 30.02
N SER A 242 25.90 3.67 29.87
CA SER A 242 27.03 4.53 30.21
C SER A 242 27.29 5.65 29.20
N GLY A 243 26.51 5.73 28.11
CA GLY A 243 26.71 6.70 27.03
C GLY A 243 27.69 6.24 25.95
N ILE A 244 28.26 5.03 26.06
CA ILE A 244 29.16 4.50 25.05
C ILE A 244 28.41 4.05 23.82
N LEU A 245 28.88 4.48 22.65
CA LEU A 245 28.39 3.99 21.36
C LEU A 245 28.95 2.59 21.13
N LEU A 246 28.05 1.60 21.01
CA LEU A 246 28.44 0.22 20.72
C LEU A 246 28.55 -0.04 19.23
N TYR A 247 27.58 0.49 18.45
CA TYR A 247 27.55 0.31 17.00
C TYR A 247 26.70 1.40 16.34
N SER A 248 27.07 1.77 15.12
CA SER A 248 26.34 2.74 14.32
C SER A 248 26.41 2.41 12.83
N TYR A 249 25.27 2.53 12.14
CA TYR A 249 25.13 2.25 10.73
C TYR A 249 24.26 3.28 10.05
N ASN A 250 24.74 3.83 8.94
CA ASN A 250 23.97 4.75 8.10
C ASN A 250 23.45 3.99 6.87
N PHE A 251 22.12 3.97 6.70
CA PHE A 251 21.48 3.27 5.57
C PHE A 251 21.60 4.02 4.24
N GLU A 252 21.96 5.31 4.26
CA GLU A 252 22.11 6.09 3.03
C GLU A 252 23.47 5.86 2.39
N THR A 253 24.52 5.76 3.21
CA THR A 253 25.90 5.51 2.74
C THR A 253 26.24 4.02 2.70
N GLY A 254 25.55 3.19 3.50
CA GLY A 254 25.86 1.78 3.65
C GLY A 254 27.07 1.51 4.56
N GLU A 255 27.52 2.52 5.29
CA GLU A 255 28.76 2.48 6.08
C GLU A 255 28.52 2.71 7.57
N GLU A 256 29.51 2.30 8.36
CA GLU A 256 29.59 2.66 9.78
C GLU A 256 29.98 4.13 9.91
N THR A 257 29.34 4.87 10.82
CA THR A 257 29.60 6.31 10.98
C THR A 257 29.99 6.67 12.40
N ASP A 258 31.06 7.46 12.52
CA ASP A 258 31.52 8.00 13.82
C ASP A 258 30.70 9.23 14.28
N GLU A 259 30.06 9.95 13.37
CA GLU A 259 29.23 11.15 13.67
C GLU A 259 28.01 10.85 14.56
N SER A 260 27.65 9.60 14.68
CA SER A 260 26.53 9.15 15.53
C SER A 260 26.82 9.28 17.02
N LEU A 261 28.08 9.43 17.45
CA LEU A 261 28.45 9.68 18.85
C LEU A 261 27.76 10.94 19.39
N LEU A 262 27.81 12.03 18.64
CA LEU A 262 27.16 13.30 19.05
C LEU A 262 25.65 13.15 19.10
N LYS A 263 25.05 12.51 18.07
CA LYS A 263 23.60 12.26 18.00
C LYS A 263 23.14 11.37 19.17
N GLY A 264 23.87 10.30 19.45
CA GLY A 264 23.60 9.38 20.56
C GLY A 264 23.67 10.09 21.93
N SER A 265 24.70 10.88 22.16
CA SER A 265 24.89 11.61 23.42
C SER A 265 23.81 12.65 23.68
N ILE A 266 23.40 13.41 22.66
CA ILE A 266 22.30 14.39 22.74
C ILE A 266 20.98 13.69 23.10
N LEU A 267 20.70 12.55 22.47
CA LEU A 267 19.45 11.82 22.67
C LEU A 267 19.39 11.12 24.04
N ILE A 268 20.54 10.64 24.55
CA ILE A 268 20.66 10.15 25.94
C ILE A 268 20.39 11.30 26.91
N GLY A 269 20.97 12.48 26.68
CA GLY A 269 20.71 13.67 27.46
C GLY A 269 19.23 14.06 27.51
N ILE A 270 18.57 14.05 26.34
CA ILE A 270 17.13 14.31 26.24
C ILE A 270 16.33 13.26 27.01
N ASN A 271 16.65 11.97 26.87
CA ASN A 271 15.95 10.91 27.59
C ASN A 271 16.15 11.05 29.11
N HIS A 272 17.35 11.41 29.55
CA HIS A 272 17.65 11.64 30.98
C HIS A 272 16.88 12.86 31.52
N ILE A 273 16.80 13.95 30.75
CA ILE A 273 16.02 15.13 31.13
C ILE A 273 14.55 14.76 31.24
N LEU A 274 13.97 14.09 30.24
CA LEU A 274 12.57 13.70 30.25
C LEU A 274 12.25 12.70 31.37
N SER A 275 13.13 11.77 31.69
CA SER A 275 12.93 10.82 32.79
C SER A 275 12.90 11.47 34.16
N ASN A 276 13.46 12.69 34.30
CA ASN A 276 13.39 13.46 35.54
C ASN A 276 12.06 14.24 35.71
N PHE A 277 11.34 14.49 34.61
CA PHE A 277 10.04 15.17 34.60
C PHE A 277 8.85 14.21 34.70
N ILE A 278 9.07 12.93 34.33
CA ILE A 278 8.04 11.90 34.26
C ILE A 278 8.44 10.78 35.26
N ASN A 279 7.46 10.05 35.79
CA ASN A 279 7.72 8.96 36.73
C ASN A 279 8.86 8.04 36.24
N LYS A 280 9.76 7.62 37.14
CA LYS A 280 10.97 6.81 36.87
C LYS A 280 10.78 5.52 36.04
N LYS A 281 9.54 5.15 35.71
CA LYS A 281 9.19 3.98 34.87
C LYS A 281 8.92 4.32 33.41
N ASP A 282 8.76 5.59 33.07
CA ASP A 282 8.43 5.99 31.70
C ASP A 282 9.72 6.24 30.90
N GLN A 283 9.80 5.64 29.74
CA GLN A 283 10.93 5.77 28.82
C GLN A 283 10.48 6.41 27.53
N LEU A 284 11.37 7.20 26.91
CA LEU A 284 11.12 7.81 25.62
C LEU A 284 11.12 6.74 24.54
N GLY A 285 9.96 6.35 24.02
CA GLY A 285 9.82 5.34 22.97
C GLY A 285 9.83 5.90 21.55
N LEU A 286 9.41 7.19 21.38
CA LEU A 286 9.25 7.78 20.07
C LEU A 286 9.36 9.30 20.11
N ILE A 287 10.20 9.88 19.25
CA ILE A 287 10.18 11.30 18.91
C ILE A 287 9.63 11.45 17.50
N LYS A 288 8.54 12.19 17.34
CA LYS A 288 7.98 12.56 16.03
C LYS A 288 8.48 13.92 15.60
N MET A 289 9.13 13.97 14.43
CA MET A 289 9.50 15.20 13.77
C MET A 289 8.71 15.36 12.47
N GLN A 290 8.81 16.50 11.83
CA GLN A 290 8.01 16.81 10.63
C GLN A 290 8.22 15.80 9.47
N ASN A 291 9.44 15.28 9.30
CA ASN A 291 9.80 14.38 8.19
C ASN A 291 10.49 13.11 8.65
N ARG A 292 10.71 12.90 9.94
CA ARG A 292 11.43 11.76 10.50
C ARG A 292 10.84 11.39 11.86
N ASP A 293 10.82 10.09 12.12
CA ASP A 293 10.54 9.53 13.45
C ASP A 293 11.84 8.93 14.00
N ILE A 294 12.09 9.17 15.29
CA ILE A 294 13.19 8.53 16.00
C ILE A 294 12.57 7.55 16.99
N ILE A 295 12.86 6.27 16.79
CA ILE A 295 12.36 5.15 17.59
C ILE A 295 13.44 4.76 18.58
N PHE A 296 13.05 4.61 19.84
CA PHE A 296 13.91 4.08 20.91
C PHE A 296 13.35 2.74 21.37
N GLU A 297 14.24 1.77 21.53
CA GLU A 297 13.94 0.48 22.12
C GLU A 297 15.01 0.14 23.15
N TYR A 298 14.62 -0.28 24.36
CA TYR A 298 15.52 -0.46 25.48
C TYR A 298 15.58 -1.91 25.94
N ASP A 299 16.78 -2.42 26.19
CA ASP A 299 17.01 -3.62 26.95
C ASP A 299 17.54 -3.25 28.34
N ILE A 300 16.61 -3.10 29.28
CA ILE A 300 16.92 -2.68 30.66
C ILE A 300 17.80 -3.72 31.37
N ASN A 301 17.58 -5.01 31.08
CA ASN A 301 18.29 -6.11 31.73
C ASN A 301 19.78 -6.14 31.37
N HIS A 302 20.11 -5.75 30.14
CA HIS A 302 21.47 -5.75 29.62
C HIS A 302 22.05 -4.33 29.49
N GLY A 303 21.28 -3.31 29.83
CA GLY A 303 21.74 -1.93 29.95
C GLY A 303 22.10 -1.25 28.63
N TYR A 304 21.43 -1.58 27.54
CA TYR A 304 21.65 -0.91 26.24
C TYR A 304 20.34 -0.48 25.60
N ALA A 305 20.44 0.44 24.67
CA ALA A 305 19.32 0.90 23.88
C ALA A 305 19.67 1.00 22.40
N LEU A 306 18.64 0.84 21.57
CA LEU A 306 18.68 1.00 20.13
C LEU A 306 17.91 2.26 19.76
N LEU A 307 18.50 3.05 18.87
CA LEU A 307 17.91 4.23 18.25
C LEU A 307 17.84 4.00 16.74
N LEU A 308 16.64 4.13 16.19
CA LEU A 308 16.41 4.01 14.77
C LEU A 308 15.74 5.29 14.24
N THR A 309 16.37 5.93 13.25
CA THR A 309 15.78 7.06 12.53
C THR A 309 15.10 6.59 11.26
N THR A 310 13.83 6.87 11.12
CA THR A 310 13.02 6.47 9.95
C THR A 310 12.09 7.62 9.53
N ASN A 311 11.57 7.57 8.30
CA ASN A 311 10.53 8.51 7.90
C ASN A 311 9.18 8.23 8.60
N HIS A 312 8.92 6.96 8.96
CA HIS A 312 7.69 6.56 9.65
C HIS A 312 7.88 5.28 10.45
N LYS A 313 7.43 5.30 11.72
CA LYS A 313 7.30 4.10 12.54
C LYS A 313 6.15 3.23 12.05
N ASN A 314 6.39 1.92 11.91
CA ASN A 314 5.36 0.93 11.58
C ASN A 314 5.64 -0.43 12.22
N ALA A 315 4.63 -1.32 12.18
CA ALA A 315 4.72 -2.65 12.78
C ALA A 315 5.84 -3.54 12.22
N PHE A 316 6.26 -3.32 10.96
CA PHE A 316 7.38 -4.07 10.38
C PHE A 316 8.71 -3.64 11.02
N ILE A 317 8.94 -2.34 11.14
CA ILE A 317 10.11 -1.79 11.82
C ILE A 317 10.13 -2.24 13.28
N ASP A 318 9.01 -2.17 14.00
CA ASP A 318 8.93 -2.64 15.39
C ASP A 318 9.30 -4.12 15.52
N LYS A 319 8.81 -4.96 14.60
CA LYS A 319 9.16 -6.39 14.55
C LYS A 319 10.63 -6.62 14.21
N ALA A 320 11.16 -5.89 13.23
CA ALA A 320 12.58 -5.98 12.85
C ALA A 320 13.49 -5.56 14.01
N VAL A 321 13.17 -4.44 14.68
CA VAL A 321 13.88 -3.97 15.88
C VAL A 321 13.80 -5.01 17.00
N SER A 322 12.63 -5.55 17.32
CA SER A 322 12.44 -6.55 18.36
C SER A 322 13.24 -7.83 18.06
N ASN A 323 13.23 -8.32 16.82
CA ASN A 323 14.00 -9.50 16.42
C ASN A 323 15.51 -9.24 16.49
N PHE A 324 15.95 -8.07 16.01
CA PHE A 324 17.34 -7.64 16.13
C PHE A 324 17.79 -7.62 17.60
N MET A 325 17.02 -6.95 18.47
CA MET A 325 17.32 -6.84 19.89
C MET A 325 17.50 -8.23 20.54
N LYS A 326 16.58 -9.15 20.29
CA LYS A 326 16.66 -10.53 20.81
C LYS A 326 17.93 -11.25 20.37
N LYS A 327 18.28 -11.17 19.09
CA LYS A 327 19.47 -11.83 18.53
C LYS A 327 20.76 -11.17 19.03
N PHE A 328 20.77 -9.83 19.05
CA PHE A 328 21.92 -9.05 19.55
C PHE A 328 22.22 -9.33 21.00
N THR A 329 21.19 -9.32 21.86
CA THR A 329 21.33 -9.72 23.28
C THR A 329 21.85 -11.17 23.42
N GLY A 330 21.26 -12.10 22.63
CA GLY A 330 21.68 -13.51 22.68
C GLY A 330 23.15 -13.72 22.39
N LEU A 331 23.71 -13.01 21.40
CA LEU A 331 25.10 -13.14 20.98
C LEU A 331 26.08 -12.33 21.85
N ASN A 332 25.64 -11.23 22.47
CA ASN A 332 26.54 -10.30 23.17
C ASN A 332 26.27 -10.22 24.68
N LYS A 333 25.50 -11.16 25.26
CA LYS A 333 25.07 -11.13 26.67
C LYS A 333 26.20 -10.98 27.68
N GLU A 334 27.27 -11.73 27.51
CA GLU A 334 28.43 -11.69 28.44
C GLU A 334 29.21 -10.39 28.29
N LYS A 335 29.39 -9.93 27.03
CA LYS A 335 30.09 -8.68 26.75
C LYS A 335 29.33 -7.48 27.29
N LEU A 336 28.02 -7.44 27.15
CA LEU A 336 27.15 -6.37 27.66
C LEU A 336 27.15 -6.27 29.19
N LYS A 337 27.35 -7.40 29.91
CA LYS A 337 27.46 -7.41 31.39
C LYS A 337 28.78 -6.87 31.91
N ASN A 338 29.85 -7.06 31.16
CA ASN A 338 31.21 -6.75 31.57
C ASN A 338 31.70 -5.40 31.00
N LEU A 339 30.83 -4.56 30.55
CA LEU A 339 31.14 -3.24 29.98
C LEU A 339 31.57 -2.25 31.08
N THR A 340 32.80 -2.43 31.60
CA THR A 340 33.43 -1.54 32.59
C THR A 340 34.86 -1.21 32.14
N GLY A 341 35.18 0.08 32.01
CA GLY A 341 36.53 0.54 31.62
C GLY A 341 36.68 0.87 30.15
N LEU A 342 37.91 0.72 29.62
CA LEU A 342 38.20 0.89 28.18
C LEU A 342 37.60 -0.29 27.40
N ILE A 343 36.67 0.00 26.50
CA ILE A 343 35.92 -1.00 25.77
C ILE A 343 36.39 -1.01 24.33
N ASP A 344 36.68 -2.19 23.80
CA ASP A 344 36.87 -2.40 22.38
C ASP A 344 35.51 -2.58 21.71
N VAL A 345 34.99 -1.49 21.12
CA VAL A 345 33.70 -1.49 20.41
C VAL A 345 33.72 -2.36 19.14
N SER A 346 34.89 -2.76 18.64
CA SER A 346 35.02 -3.67 17.49
C SER A 346 34.36 -5.03 17.72
N GLU A 347 34.21 -5.43 18.98
CA GLU A 347 33.52 -6.67 19.36
C GLU A 347 32.03 -6.71 19.02
N PHE A 348 31.41 -5.55 18.78
CA PHE A 348 30.01 -5.43 18.42
C PHE A 348 29.76 -5.30 16.90
N ARG A 349 30.79 -5.48 16.05
CA ARG A 349 30.66 -5.45 14.59
C ARG A 349 29.74 -6.51 14.02
N ASN A 350 29.46 -7.59 14.79
CA ASN A 350 28.43 -8.58 14.44
C ASN A 350 27.04 -7.97 14.26
N ALA A 351 26.79 -6.75 14.77
CA ALA A 351 25.56 -5.99 14.52
C ALA A 351 25.33 -5.72 13.04
N LYS A 352 26.39 -5.56 12.23
CA LYS A 352 26.29 -5.36 10.79
C LYS A 352 25.56 -6.49 10.08
N ASP A 353 25.96 -7.72 10.35
CA ASP A 353 25.36 -8.90 9.72
C ASP A 353 23.88 -9.05 10.11
N MET A 354 23.56 -8.71 11.36
CA MET A 354 22.17 -8.71 11.84
C MET A 354 21.34 -7.59 11.21
N ILE A 355 21.93 -6.41 10.97
CA ILE A 355 21.25 -5.32 10.23
C ILE A 355 20.96 -5.79 8.81
N LEU A 356 21.94 -6.42 8.14
CA LEU A 356 21.76 -6.97 6.79
C LEU A 356 20.65 -8.04 6.74
N GLU A 357 20.49 -8.82 7.81
CA GLU A 357 19.46 -9.87 7.91
C GLU A 357 18.06 -9.30 8.19
N PHE A 358 17.89 -8.43 9.18
CA PHE A 358 16.56 -7.97 9.63
C PHE A 358 16.05 -6.74 8.89
N PHE A 359 16.95 -5.95 8.31
CA PHE A 359 16.65 -4.71 7.63
C PHE A 359 17.03 -4.74 6.14
N GLU A 360 17.24 -5.94 5.55
CA GLU A 360 17.60 -6.14 4.15
C GLU A 360 16.76 -5.27 3.17
N PRO A 361 15.42 -5.14 3.34
CA PRO A 361 14.60 -4.35 2.41
C PRO A 361 14.94 -2.86 2.39
N PHE A 362 15.63 -2.35 3.42
CA PHE A 362 15.97 -0.94 3.57
C PHE A 362 17.43 -0.62 3.18
N ILE A 363 18.23 -1.64 2.90
CA ILE A 363 19.65 -1.48 2.58
C ILE A 363 19.81 -1.12 1.11
N ILE A 364 20.62 -0.10 0.84
CA ILE A 364 21.02 0.26 -0.51
C ILE A 364 22.01 -0.81 -0.98
N LYS A 365 21.57 -1.69 -1.87
CA LYS A 365 22.51 -2.52 -2.64
C LYS A 365 23.10 -1.61 -3.70
N GLY A 366 24.36 -1.18 -3.49
CA GLY A 366 25.15 -0.44 -4.46
C GLY A 366 25.27 -1.16 -5.81
#